data_2c47ef4093343ec7ff8f72ac4933f430
#
_entry.id   2c47ef4093343ec7ff8f72ac4933f430
#
_cell.length_a   1.000
_cell.length_b   1.000
_cell.length_c   1.000
_cell.angle_alpha   90.00
_cell.angle_beta   90.00
_cell.angle_gamma   90.00
#
_symmetry.space_group_name_H-M   'P 1'
#
loop_
_entity.id
_entity.type
_entity.pdbx_description
1 polymer ?
#
loop_
_entity_poly.entity_id
_entity_poly.type
_entity_poly.pdbx_seq_one_letter_code
_entity_poly.pdbx_strand_id
1 'polypeptide(L)'
;MDEREKILQAQNLTVSFRTNEGMVRAVRGIDFDLYKGETLAIVGESGSGKSVTARSLMGILAPNAVVDAGSILYEGVDLLKLKEDQFHKYRGNKLGMIFQDPLSSLNPIMKIGKQLTESMLLNEKISKKDAKERALKLLAGVGISDPERRFNQYPFELSGGMRQRVVIAIALSANPEILICDEPTTALDVTIQAQILELINAIKEERRLSVIFITHDMGVVANMADRIAVMYAGKIVEYGTADEIFYQPAHPYTWALLASIPDLDTKEKLESIPGTPPNMLFPPKGDAFAPRNAYAMAIDFEEEPPLFQLSPTHYAATWLLHPNAPKVEPPKIVTERIKRMRTLGGEA
;
A
#
# COMPACT_ATOMS: atom_id res chain seq x y z
N MET A 1 -23.78 -2.34 9.28
CA MET A 1 -22.97 -1.34 8.57
C MET A 1 -21.86 -0.92 9.51
N ASP A 2 -20.64 -0.83 9.03
CA ASP A 2 -19.51 -0.34 9.83
C ASP A 2 -19.79 1.13 10.17
N GLU A 3 -19.90 1.47 11.45
CA GLU A 3 -20.20 2.84 11.91
C GLU A 3 -18.96 3.75 11.86
N ARG A 4 -17.79 3.21 11.45
CA ARG A 4 -16.55 3.98 11.36
C ARG A 4 -16.63 5.04 10.26
N GLU A 5 -16.08 6.21 10.53
CA GLU A 5 -16.02 7.33 9.59
C GLU A 5 -15.06 7.02 8.42
N LYS A 6 -15.58 7.05 7.19
CA LYS A 6 -14.76 6.92 5.98
C LYS A 6 -14.07 8.25 5.68
N ILE A 7 -12.74 8.28 5.75
CA ILE A 7 -11.95 9.47 5.45
C ILE A 7 -11.60 9.58 3.95
N LEU A 8 -11.44 8.43 3.26
CA LEU A 8 -11.15 8.38 1.83
C LEU A 8 -11.89 7.20 1.18
N GLN A 9 -12.38 7.40 -0.05
CA GLN A 9 -13.05 6.38 -0.84
C GLN A 9 -12.54 6.42 -2.28
N ALA A 10 -12.06 5.31 -2.78
CA ALA A 10 -11.83 5.11 -4.22
C ALA A 10 -13.01 4.32 -4.78
N GLN A 11 -13.60 4.80 -5.88
CA GLN A 11 -14.77 4.21 -6.51
C GLN A 11 -14.50 4.00 -7.99
N ASN A 12 -14.55 2.76 -8.45
CA ASN A 12 -14.32 2.34 -9.83
C ASN A 12 -13.07 2.98 -10.46
N LEU A 13 -12.00 3.14 -9.66
CA LEU A 13 -10.78 3.80 -10.13
C LEU A 13 -10.14 3.00 -11.26
N THR A 14 -10.04 3.62 -12.43
CA THR A 14 -9.46 3.03 -13.64
C THR A 14 -8.40 3.95 -14.22
N VAL A 15 -7.18 3.42 -14.37
CA VAL A 15 -6.02 4.19 -14.85
C VAL A 15 -5.24 3.40 -15.88
N SER A 16 -4.98 4.02 -17.01
CA SER A 16 -4.16 3.47 -18.10
C SER A 16 -2.98 4.37 -18.43
N PHE A 17 -1.98 3.81 -19.09
CA PHE A 17 -0.82 4.56 -19.61
C PHE A 17 -0.76 4.46 -21.13
N ARG A 18 -0.58 5.60 -21.79
CA ARG A 18 -0.29 5.65 -23.22
C ARG A 18 1.16 5.28 -23.46
N THR A 19 1.39 4.23 -24.24
CA THR A 19 2.72 3.80 -24.69
C THR A 19 2.78 3.78 -26.21
N ASN A 20 3.95 3.62 -26.78
CA ASN A 20 4.12 3.47 -28.24
C ASN A 20 3.43 2.21 -28.80
N GLU A 21 3.22 1.20 -27.95
CA GLU A 21 2.61 -0.08 -28.33
C GLU A 21 1.09 -0.10 -28.10
N GLY A 22 0.54 0.89 -27.35
CA GLY A 22 -0.89 0.99 -27.03
C GLY A 22 -1.18 1.43 -25.61
N MET A 23 -2.36 1.12 -25.12
CA MET A 23 -2.82 1.48 -23.78
C MET A 23 -2.57 0.33 -22.79
N VAL A 24 -1.71 0.56 -21.80
CA VAL A 24 -1.46 -0.38 -20.71
C VAL A 24 -2.45 -0.10 -19.57
N ARG A 25 -3.33 -1.04 -19.25
CA ARG A 25 -4.35 -0.90 -18.21
C ARG A 25 -3.78 -1.24 -16.83
N ALA A 26 -3.29 -0.25 -16.13
CA ALA A 26 -2.59 -0.44 -14.85
C ALA A 26 -3.53 -0.61 -13.66
N VAL A 27 -4.68 0.06 -13.64
CA VAL A 27 -5.75 -0.08 -12.63
C VAL A 27 -7.07 -0.23 -13.37
N ARG A 28 -7.90 -1.21 -12.95
CA ARG A 28 -9.00 -1.72 -13.74
C ARG A 28 -10.32 -1.73 -12.95
N GLY A 29 -10.75 -0.57 -12.47
CA GLY A 29 -12.01 -0.44 -11.72
C GLY A 29 -11.91 -1.02 -10.31
N ILE A 30 -11.06 -0.43 -9.47
CA ILE A 30 -10.94 -0.83 -8.08
C ILE A 30 -11.79 0.06 -7.17
N ASP A 31 -12.34 -0.57 -6.14
CA ASP A 31 -13.12 0.06 -5.08
C ASP A 31 -12.50 -0.26 -3.73
N PHE A 32 -12.27 0.76 -2.90
CA PHE A 32 -11.88 0.58 -1.51
C PHE A 32 -12.19 1.82 -0.69
N ASP A 33 -12.39 1.62 0.61
CA ASP A 33 -12.57 2.67 1.61
C ASP A 33 -11.41 2.66 2.59
N LEU A 34 -10.98 3.84 3.04
CA LEU A 34 -10.10 4.01 4.20
C LEU A 34 -10.91 4.65 5.31
N TYR A 35 -10.92 4.02 6.49
CA TYR A 35 -11.54 4.58 7.68
C TYR A 35 -10.55 5.39 8.50
N LYS A 36 -11.08 6.30 9.31
CA LYS A 36 -10.27 7.18 10.16
C LYS A 36 -9.50 6.37 11.22
N GLY A 37 -8.19 6.60 11.30
CA GLY A 37 -7.29 5.89 12.19
C GLY A 37 -6.95 4.45 11.79
N GLU A 38 -7.44 3.98 10.63
CA GLU A 38 -7.19 2.64 10.10
C GLU A 38 -5.87 2.56 9.34
N THR A 39 -5.26 1.37 9.33
CA THR A 39 -4.25 0.97 8.35
C THR A 39 -4.87 0.02 7.33
N LEU A 40 -5.06 0.49 6.10
CA LEU A 40 -5.39 -0.35 4.95
C LEU A 40 -4.11 -0.76 4.23
N ALA A 41 -3.81 -2.06 4.20
CA ALA A 41 -2.72 -2.56 3.38
C ALA A 41 -3.20 -2.90 1.97
N ILE A 42 -2.42 -2.52 0.94
CA ILE A 42 -2.62 -2.94 -0.45
C ILE A 42 -1.42 -3.82 -0.83
N VAL A 43 -1.67 -5.10 -1.04
CA VAL A 43 -0.62 -6.09 -1.27
C VAL A 43 -0.73 -6.75 -2.65
N GLY A 44 0.38 -7.25 -3.17
CA GLY A 44 0.43 -7.97 -4.44
C GLY A 44 1.82 -7.90 -5.08
N GLU A 45 2.03 -8.66 -6.15
CA GLU A 45 3.29 -8.68 -6.91
C GLU A 45 3.61 -7.34 -7.56
N SER A 46 4.87 -7.16 -7.98
CA SER A 46 5.28 -6.00 -8.78
C SER A 46 4.44 -5.92 -10.07
N GLY A 47 4.04 -4.70 -10.45
CA GLY A 47 3.18 -4.48 -11.62
C GLY A 47 1.68 -4.72 -11.38
N SER A 48 1.23 -5.08 -10.18
CA SER A 48 -0.21 -5.27 -9.91
C SER A 48 -1.04 -3.98 -9.87
N GLY A 49 -0.41 -2.78 -9.92
CA GLY A 49 -1.09 -1.48 -9.93
C GLY A 49 -1.01 -0.68 -8.62
N LYS A 50 -0.41 -1.22 -7.56
CA LYS A 50 -0.34 -0.61 -6.21
C LYS A 50 0.20 0.83 -6.21
N SER A 51 1.40 1.03 -6.74
CA SER A 51 2.03 2.37 -6.79
C SER A 51 1.30 3.33 -7.72
N VAL A 52 0.61 2.82 -8.75
CA VAL A 52 -0.26 3.65 -9.61
C VAL A 52 -1.47 4.12 -8.80
N THR A 53 -2.07 3.25 -8.00
CA THR A 53 -3.15 3.62 -7.07
C THR A 53 -2.68 4.70 -6.09
N ALA A 54 -1.53 4.51 -5.42
CA ALA A 54 -0.95 5.50 -4.51
C ALA A 54 -0.73 6.87 -5.18
N ARG A 55 -0.14 6.88 -6.37
CA ARG A 55 0.11 8.11 -7.13
C ARG A 55 -1.18 8.77 -7.60
N SER A 56 -2.23 8.00 -7.88
CA SER A 56 -3.56 8.53 -8.20
C SER A 56 -4.15 9.29 -7.01
N LEU A 57 -4.04 8.73 -5.79
CA LEU A 57 -4.47 9.38 -4.55
C LEU A 57 -3.78 10.72 -4.32
N MET A 58 -2.51 10.83 -4.71
CA MET A 58 -1.70 12.03 -4.58
C MET A 58 -1.83 13.00 -5.77
N GLY A 59 -2.52 12.61 -6.84
CA GLY A 59 -2.60 13.39 -8.08
C GLY A 59 -1.24 13.63 -8.74
N ILE A 60 -0.30 12.68 -8.65
CA ILE A 60 1.06 12.75 -9.21
C ILE A 60 1.32 11.65 -10.25
N LEU A 61 0.31 11.32 -11.02
CA LEU A 61 0.44 10.38 -12.12
C LEU A 61 1.42 10.93 -13.18
N ALA A 62 2.07 10.01 -13.89
CA ALA A 62 2.97 10.39 -14.98
C ALA A 62 2.20 11.09 -16.12
N PRO A 63 2.84 11.96 -16.92
CA PRO A 63 2.16 12.72 -17.97
C PRO A 63 1.45 11.89 -19.05
N ASN A 64 1.87 10.65 -19.25
CA ASN A 64 1.25 9.71 -20.18
C ASN A 64 0.13 8.86 -19.54
N ALA A 65 -0.16 9.06 -18.25
CA ALA A 65 -1.27 8.41 -17.59
C ALA A 65 -2.61 9.06 -17.97
N VAL A 66 -3.64 8.23 -18.02
CA VAL A 66 -5.03 8.63 -18.24
C VAL A 66 -5.87 8.02 -17.14
N VAL A 67 -6.64 8.84 -16.46
CA VAL A 67 -7.72 8.35 -15.58
C VAL A 67 -8.93 8.12 -16.47
N ASP A 68 -9.23 6.84 -16.74
CA ASP A 68 -10.29 6.45 -17.66
C ASP A 68 -11.68 6.56 -17.02
N ALA A 69 -11.78 6.24 -15.72
CA ALA A 69 -13.04 6.29 -14.98
C ALA A 69 -12.79 6.35 -13.47
N GLY A 70 -13.85 6.60 -12.70
CA GLY A 70 -13.89 6.54 -11.26
C GLY A 70 -13.73 7.87 -10.56
N SER A 71 -13.70 7.82 -9.25
CA SER A 71 -13.51 8.97 -8.36
C SER A 71 -12.67 8.61 -7.14
N ILE A 72 -12.02 9.60 -6.56
CA ILE A 72 -11.33 9.51 -5.27
C ILE A 72 -11.91 10.59 -4.38
N LEU A 73 -12.74 10.18 -3.44
CA LEU A 73 -13.42 11.10 -2.52
C LEU A 73 -12.64 11.20 -1.21
N TYR A 74 -12.21 12.40 -0.86
CA TYR A 74 -11.68 12.75 0.45
C TYR A 74 -12.66 13.73 1.10
N GLU A 75 -13.27 13.36 2.21
CA GLU A 75 -14.32 14.17 2.90
C GLU A 75 -15.38 14.70 1.92
N GLY A 76 -15.79 13.89 0.94
CA GLY A 76 -16.79 14.24 -0.07
C GLY A 76 -16.27 15.04 -1.26
N VAL A 77 -15.00 15.44 -1.28
CA VAL A 77 -14.37 16.13 -2.41
C VAL A 77 -13.69 15.14 -3.34
N ASP A 78 -14.06 15.16 -4.62
CA ASP A 78 -13.43 14.31 -5.63
C ASP A 78 -12.05 14.87 -6.05
N LEU A 79 -10.99 14.22 -5.56
CA LEU A 79 -9.62 14.64 -5.80
C LEU A 79 -9.21 14.56 -7.28
N LEU A 80 -9.81 13.65 -8.06
CA LEU A 80 -9.50 13.51 -9.49
C LEU A 80 -10.00 14.68 -10.35
N LYS A 81 -10.96 15.45 -9.83
CA LYS A 81 -11.51 16.64 -10.52
C LYS A 81 -10.79 17.94 -10.16
N LEU A 82 -9.86 17.88 -9.20
CA LEU A 82 -9.12 19.07 -8.78
C LEU A 82 -8.06 19.46 -9.82
N LYS A 83 -7.94 20.75 -10.04
CA LYS A 83 -6.79 21.32 -10.76
C LYS A 83 -5.56 21.32 -9.86
N GLU A 84 -4.37 21.42 -10.43
CA GLU A 84 -3.10 21.37 -9.71
C GLU A 84 -3.02 22.41 -8.56
N ASP A 85 -3.46 23.64 -8.81
CA ASP A 85 -3.51 24.71 -7.81
C ASP A 85 -4.45 24.44 -6.64
N GLN A 86 -5.51 23.67 -6.89
CA GLN A 86 -6.44 23.22 -5.84
C GLN A 86 -5.87 22.03 -5.07
N PHE A 87 -5.22 21.10 -5.78
CA PHE A 87 -4.65 19.88 -5.18
C PHE A 87 -3.52 20.19 -4.18
N HIS A 88 -2.79 21.28 -4.36
CA HIS A 88 -1.77 21.73 -3.40
C HIS A 88 -2.29 21.91 -1.97
N LYS A 89 -3.58 22.19 -1.78
CA LYS A 89 -4.20 22.33 -0.44
C LYS A 89 -4.34 20.98 0.29
N TYR A 90 -4.29 19.88 -0.46
CA TYR A 90 -4.42 18.51 0.06
C TYR A 90 -3.05 17.86 0.26
N ARG A 91 -2.11 18.08 -0.68
CA ARG A 91 -0.75 17.54 -0.56
C ARG A 91 -0.02 18.16 0.63
N GLY A 92 0.52 17.30 1.46
CA GLY A 92 1.20 17.66 2.70
C GLY A 92 0.24 17.88 3.88
N ASN A 93 -0.78 18.71 3.75
CA ASN A 93 -1.69 19.05 4.85
C ASN A 93 -2.72 17.96 5.16
N LYS A 94 -3.18 17.25 4.15
CA LYS A 94 -4.18 16.18 4.27
C LYS A 94 -3.58 14.82 3.92
N LEU A 95 -2.82 14.77 2.85
CA LEU A 95 -2.21 13.58 2.30
C LEU A 95 -0.69 13.70 2.33
N GLY A 96 -0.02 12.88 3.12
CA GLY A 96 1.44 12.69 3.10
C GLY A 96 1.81 11.42 2.37
N MET A 97 2.98 11.38 1.72
CA MET A 97 3.44 10.17 1.03
C MET A 97 4.91 9.88 1.32
N ILE A 98 5.20 8.63 1.61
CA ILE A 98 6.54 8.04 1.66
C ILE A 98 6.71 7.22 0.39
N PHE A 99 7.68 7.58 -0.44
CA PHE A 99 7.97 6.91 -1.71
C PHE A 99 8.90 5.71 -1.51
N GLN A 100 8.89 4.80 -2.47
CA GLN A 100 9.64 3.54 -2.45
C GLN A 100 11.15 3.72 -2.32
N ASP A 101 11.73 4.72 -3.00
CA ASP A 101 13.17 4.98 -2.97
C ASP A 101 13.51 6.28 -2.23
N PRO A 102 14.15 6.19 -1.06
CA PRO A 102 14.55 7.37 -0.29
C PRO A 102 15.61 8.22 -0.99
N LEU A 103 16.40 7.64 -1.92
CA LEU A 103 17.42 8.40 -2.64
C LEU A 103 16.81 9.34 -3.69
N SER A 104 15.79 8.87 -4.40
CA SER A 104 15.06 9.70 -5.37
C SER A 104 14.12 10.71 -4.71
N SER A 105 13.71 10.44 -3.45
CA SER A 105 12.81 11.31 -2.69
C SER A 105 13.50 12.53 -2.08
N LEU A 106 14.82 12.48 -1.91
CA LEU A 106 15.61 13.57 -1.33
C LEU A 106 16.40 14.31 -2.42
N ASN A 107 16.33 15.64 -2.39
CA ASN A 107 17.19 16.45 -3.27
C ASN A 107 18.66 16.39 -2.78
N PRO A 108 19.58 15.77 -3.55
CA PRO A 108 20.95 15.50 -3.09
C PRO A 108 21.79 16.77 -2.88
N ILE A 109 21.44 17.89 -3.52
CA ILE A 109 22.17 19.17 -3.41
C ILE A 109 21.55 20.14 -2.41
N MET A 110 20.52 19.69 -1.67
CA MET A 110 19.82 20.49 -0.68
C MET A 110 20.00 19.88 0.73
N LYS A 111 20.29 20.72 1.71
CA LYS A 111 20.41 20.27 3.12
C LYS A 111 19.09 19.72 3.64
N ILE A 112 19.17 18.73 4.52
CA ILE A 112 18.02 18.07 5.15
C ILE A 112 17.07 19.06 5.79
N GLY A 113 17.59 19.99 6.58
CA GLY A 113 16.76 20.99 7.26
C GLY A 113 15.98 21.89 6.33
N LYS A 114 16.55 22.23 5.15
CA LYS A 114 15.83 23.03 4.15
C LYS A 114 14.67 22.25 3.56
N GLN A 115 14.86 20.98 3.23
CA GLN A 115 13.81 20.11 2.69
C GLN A 115 12.66 19.89 3.70
N LEU A 116 13.00 19.69 4.99
CA LEU A 116 12.01 19.57 6.06
C LEU A 116 11.18 20.84 6.27
N THR A 117 11.83 21.99 6.27
CA THR A 117 11.15 23.26 6.56
C THR A 117 10.41 23.85 5.38
N GLU A 118 10.73 23.42 4.15
CA GLU A 118 10.09 23.92 2.92
C GLU A 118 8.57 23.65 2.94
N SER A 119 8.17 22.41 3.22
CA SER A 119 6.75 22.03 3.30
C SER A 119 6.00 22.82 4.38
N MET A 120 6.62 23.05 5.55
CA MET A 120 6.02 23.83 6.63
C MET A 120 5.81 25.30 6.23
N LEU A 121 6.84 25.91 5.63
CA LEU A 121 6.82 27.32 5.23
C LEU A 121 5.89 27.60 4.04
N LEU A 122 5.64 26.61 3.18
CA LEU A 122 4.71 26.73 2.07
C LEU A 122 3.25 26.60 2.52
N ASN A 123 2.99 25.71 3.49
CA ASN A 123 1.64 25.38 3.92
C ASN A 123 1.14 26.15 5.14
N GLU A 124 2.06 26.68 5.96
CA GLU A 124 1.73 27.36 7.21
C GLU A 124 2.37 28.77 7.28
N LYS A 125 1.67 29.70 7.91
CA LYS A 125 2.22 31.04 8.20
C LYS A 125 3.06 31.03 9.47
N ILE A 126 4.21 30.35 9.44
CA ILE A 126 5.13 30.26 10.57
C ILE A 126 6.47 30.94 10.28
N SER A 127 7.20 31.32 11.33
CA SER A 127 8.53 31.89 11.17
C SER A 127 9.56 30.83 10.80
N LYS A 128 10.67 31.21 10.14
CA LYS A 128 11.80 30.29 9.86
C LYS A 128 12.38 29.69 11.13
N LYS A 129 12.33 30.41 12.26
CA LYS A 129 12.80 29.94 13.56
C LYS A 129 11.89 28.81 14.06
N ASP A 130 10.59 29.02 14.07
CA ASP A 130 9.60 28.00 14.52
C ASP A 130 9.63 26.78 13.61
N ALA A 131 9.75 26.96 12.29
CA ALA A 131 9.91 25.87 11.34
C ALA A 131 11.17 25.02 11.64
N LYS A 132 12.31 25.68 11.97
CA LYS A 132 13.54 24.97 12.38
C LYS A 132 13.33 24.18 13.67
N GLU A 133 12.76 24.81 14.71
CA GLU A 133 12.52 24.12 15.98
C GLU A 133 11.60 22.90 15.81
N ARG A 134 10.53 23.05 15.01
CA ARG A 134 9.64 21.93 14.67
C ARG A 134 10.33 20.84 13.86
N ALA A 135 11.17 21.21 12.90
CA ALA A 135 11.94 20.25 12.12
C ALA A 135 12.94 19.44 12.98
N LEU A 136 13.61 20.09 13.95
CA LEU A 136 14.49 19.39 14.90
C LEU A 136 13.72 18.40 15.79
N LYS A 137 12.51 18.78 16.26
CA LYS A 137 11.63 17.87 17.01
C LYS A 137 11.20 16.67 16.15
N LEU A 138 10.86 16.91 14.88
CA LEU A 138 10.50 15.82 13.95
C LEU A 138 11.68 14.85 13.73
N LEU A 139 12.88 15.36 13.49
CA LEU A 139 14.07 14.53 13.35
C LEU A 139 14.33 13.68 14.60
N ALA A 140 14.20 14.26 15.78
CA ALA A 140 14.30 13.53 17.04
C ALA A 140 13.18 12.47 17.16
N GLY A 141 11.94 12.83 16.85
CA GLY A 141 10.76 11.94 16.89
C GLY A 141 10.87 10.73 15.97
N VAL A 142 11.52 10.86 14.81
CA VAL A 142 11.81 9.71 13.94
C VAL A 142 13.10 8.96 14.32
N GLY A 143 13.70 9.26 15.47
CA GLY A 143 14.87 8.56 15.99
C GLY A 143 16.21 8.94 15.32
N ILE A 144 16.30 10.15 14.76
CA ILE A 144 17.58 10.69 14.27
C ILE A 144 18.38 11.25 15.45
N SER A 145 19.57 10.66 15.70
CA SER A 145 20.50 11.16 16.70
C SER A 145 21.16 12.47 16.23
N ASP A 146 21.42 13.38 17.18
CA ASP A 146 22.05 14.69 16.93
C ASP A 146 21.31 15.50 15.83
N PRO A 147 19.99 15.82 16.04
CA PRO A 147 19.15 16.46 15.02
C PRO A 147 19.71 17.78 14.49
N GLU A 148 20.38 18.59 15.33
CA GLU A 148 20.96 19.87 14.93
C GLU A 148 22.10 19.72 13.92
N ARG A 149 22.95 18.73 14.12
CA ARG A 149 24.02 18.40 13.18
C ARG A 149 23.41 17.88 11.87
N ARG A 150 22.46 16.90 11.96
CA ARG A 150 21.84 16.27 10.79
C ARG A 150 21.00 17.24 9.98
N PHE A 151 20.36 18.21 10.60
CA PHE A 151 19.64 19.31 9.95
C PHE A 151 20.50 20.07 8.93
N ASN A 152 21.80 20.22 9.21
CA ASN A 152 22.75 20.95 8.36
C ASN A 152 23.48 20.09 7.34
N GLN A 153 23.28 18.76 7.36
CA GLN A 153 23.88 17.80 6.44
C GLN A 153 23.10 17.66 5.14
N TYR A 154 23.75 17.06 4.15
CA TYR A 154 23.17 16.65 2.89
C TYR A 154 22.75 15.17 2.93
N PRO A 155 21.83 14.72 2.04
CA PRO A 155 21.39 13.32 2.02
C PRO A 155 22.50 12.29 1.89
N PHE A 156 23.54 12.56 1.10
CA PHE A 156 24.65 11.63 0.88
C PHE A 156 25.54 11.40 2.13
N GLU A 157 25.45 12.28 3.13
CA GLU A 157 26.17 12.14 4.41
C GLU A 157 25.44 11.23 5.40
N LEU A 158 24.23 10.72 5.06
CA LEU A 158 23.38 9.90 5.90
C LEU A 158 23.40 8.43 5.44
N SER A 159 23.25 7.49 6.37
CA SER A 159 23.02 6.07 6.05
C SER A 159 21.64 5.84 5.40
N GLY A 160 21.43 4.67 4.78
CA GLY A 160 20.13 4.33 4.15
C GLY A 160 18.95 4.45 5.12
N GLY A 161 19.07 3.84 6.30
CA GLY A 161 18.03 3.93 7.34
C GLY A 161 17.82 5.36 7.87
N MET A 162 18.86 6.18 7.96
CA MET A 162 18.71 7.59 8.33
C MET A 162 18.01 8.39 7.23
N ARG A 163 18.30 8.14 5.96
CA ARG A 163 17.58 8.77 4.84
C ARG A 163 16.10 8.43 4.88
N GLN A 164 15.76 7.16 5.12
CA GLN A 164 14.36 6.74 5.23
C GLN A 164 13.65 7.45 6.38
N ARG A 165 14.27 7.56 7.56
CA ARG A 165 13.71 8.31 8.70
C ARG A 165 13.50 9.80 8.36
N VAL A 166 14.42 10.40 7.59
CA VAL A 166 14.28 11.79 7.11
C VAL A 166 13.11 11.90 6.11
N VAL A 167 12.94 10.96 5.19
CA VAL A 167 11.78 10.95 4.25
C VAL A 167 10.47 10.85 5.04
N ILE A 168 10.40 10.00 6.07
CA ILE A 168 9.25 9.92 6.98
C ILE A 168 9.01 11.28 7.66
N ALA A 169 10.06 11.92 8.20
CA ALA A 169 9.94 13.23 8.83
C ALA A 169 9.42 14.31 7.85
N ILE A 170 9.86 14.29 6.59
CA ILE A 170 9.38 15.20 5.54
C ILE A 170 7.90 14.93 5.25
N ALA A 171 7.49 13.68 5.07
CA ALA A 171 6.09 13.33 4.84
C ALA A 171 5.16 13.80 5.97
N LEU A 172 5.68 13.81 7.21
CA LEU A 172 4.95 14.24 8.42
C LEU A 172 5.05 15.74 8.70
N SER A 173 5.88 16.47 7.98
CA SER A 173 6.23 17.86 8.32
C SER A 173 5.05 18.83 8.22
N ALA A 174 4.12 18.58 7.31
CA ALA A 174 2.90 19.36 7.13
C ALA A 174 1.70 18.81 7.92
N ASN A 175 1.92 17.83 8.81
CA ASN A 175 0.91 17.23 9.68
C ASN A 175 -0.30 16.64 8.93
N PRO A 176 -0.09 15.67 8.02
CA PRO A 176 -1.16 15.05 7.24
C PRO A 176 -2.16 14.28 8.12
N GLU A 177 -3.34 14.00 7.58
CA GLU A 177 -4.36 13.14 8.19
C GLU A 177 -4.28 11.70 7.65
N ILE A 178 -3.81 11.55 6.41
CA ILE A 178 -3.56 10.27 5.75
C ILE A 178 -2.10 10.19 5.36
N LEU A 179 -1.45 9.08 5.73
CA LEU A 179 -0.08 8.75 5.31
C LEU A 179 -0.11 7.58 4.32
N ILE A 180 0.37 7.81 3.11
CA ILE A 180 0.51 6.79 2.07
C ILE A 180 1.96 6.31 2.08
N CYS A 181 2.19 5.03 2.34
CA CYS A 181 3.50 4.39 2.36
C CYS A 181 3.63 3.47 1.15
N ASP A 182 4.35 3.90 0.11
CA ASP A 182 4.58 3.09 -1.09
C ASP A 182 5.90 2.33 -0.95
N GLU A 183 5.83 1.07 -0.52
CA GLU A 183 6.95 0.17 -0.26
C GLU A 183 8.06 0.80 0.61
N PRO A 184 7.74 1.32 1.81
CA PRO A 184 8.64 2.19 2.57
C PRO A 184 9.88 1.48 3.13
N THR A 185 9.97 0.17 3.02
CA THR A 185 11.07 -0.65 3.57
C THR A 185 11.85 -1.42 2.50
N THR A 186 11.47 -1.27 1.22
CA THR A 186 12.20 -1.88 0.10
C THR A 186 13.64 -1.37 0.07
N ALA A 187 14.61 -2.25 -0.15
CA ALA A 187 16.05 -1.98 -0.13
C ALA A 187 16.69 -1.66 1.25
N LEU A 188 15.98 -1.95 2.36
CA LEU A 188 16.55 -1.92 3.71
C LEU A 188 16.84 -3.33 4.21
N ASP A 189 17.83 -3.45 5.09
CA ASP A 189 18.06 -4.71 5.81
C ASP A 189 16.91 -5.01 6.79
N VAL A 190 16.74 -6.29 7.15
CA VAL A 190 15.60 -6.77 7.96
C VAL A 190 15.48 -6.04 9.31
N THR A 191 16.62 -5.72 9.93
CA THR A 191 16.63 -5.04 11.23
C THR A 191 16.14 -3.60 11.11
N ILE A 192 16.61 -2.87 10.10
CA ILE A 192 16.16 -1.49 9.83
C ILE A 192 14.72 -1.49 9.37
N GLN A 193 14.31 -2.48 8.56
CA GLN A 193 12.91 -2.65 8.16
C GLN A 193 11.98 -2.73 9.37
N ALA A 194 12.27 -3.63 10.34
CA ALA A 194 11.47 -3.76 11.55
C ALA A 194 11.38 -2.42 12.33
N GLN A 195 12.49 -1.72 12.49
CA GLN A 195 12.52 -0.42 13.17
C GLN A 195 11.70 0.66 12.45
N ILE A 196 11.65 0.66 11.11
CA ILE A 196 10.85 1.61 10.34
C ILE A 196 9.37 1.30 10.49
N LEU A 197 8.98 0.03 10.51
CA LEU A 197 7.60 -0.40 10.70
C LEU A 197 7.09 -0.03 12.10
N GLU A 198 7.88 -0.31 13.14
CA GLU A 198 7.59 0.12 14.52
C GLU A 198 7.44 1.65 14.62
N LEU A 199 8.32 2.40 13.95
CA LEU A 199 8.26 3.86 13.90
C LEU A 199 6.94 4.35 13.26
N ILE A 200 6.55 3.78 12.11
CA ILE A 200 5.30 4.16 11.42
C ILE A 200 4.09 3.86 12.31
N ASN A 201 4.06 2.69 12.97
CA ASN A 201 2.98 2.33 13.90
C ASN A 201 2.92 3.29 15.10
N ALA A 202 4.05 3.59 15.73
CA ALA A 202 4.10 4.51 16.86
C ALA A 202 3.59 5.92 16.47
N ILE A 203 3.98 6.41 15.28
CA ILE A 203 3.51 7.70 14.76
C ILE A 203 2.02 7.67 14.42
N LYS A 204 1.51 6.55 13.83
CA LYS A 204 0.08 6.36 13.57
C LYS A 204 -0.72 6.54 14.84
N GLU A 205 -0.34 5.84 15.92
CA GLU A 205 -1.04 5.90 17.20
C GLU A 205 -0.93 7.29 17.86
N GLU A 206 0.29 7.87 17.93
CA GLU A 206 0.52 9.19 18.53
C GLU A 206 -0.31 10.29 17.86
N ARG A 207 -0.36 10.27 16.51
CA ARG A 207 -1.00 11.33 15.71
C ARG A 207 -2.38 10.98 15.22
N ARG A 208 -2.87 9.76 15.49
CA ARG A 208 -4.15 9.23 15.01
C ARG A 208 -4.27 9.30 13.47
N LEU A 209 -3.20 8.93 12.79
CA LEU A 209 -3.16 8.91 11.33
C LEU A 209 -3.98 7.75 10.77
N SER A 210 -4.58 7.96 9.61
CA SER A 210 -5.03 6.87 8.75
C SER A 210 -3.90 6.52 7.78
N VAL A 211 -3.65 5.24 7.54
CA VAL A 211 -2.49 4.79 6.75
C VAL A 211 -2.94 3.93 5.58
N ILE A 212 -2.45 4.22 4.38
CA ILE A 212 -2.47 3.29 3.25
C ILE A 212 -1.06 2.72 3.11
N PHE A 213 -0.91 1.44 3.39
CA PHE A 213 0.38 0.77 3.39
C PHE A 213 0.52 -0.17 2.19
N ILE A 214 1.40 0.15 1.25
CA ILE A 214 1.63 -0.62 0.04
C ILE A 214 2.90 -1.45 0.19
N THR A 215 2.79 -2.76 -0.05
CA THR A 215 3.93 -3.68 -0.02
C THR A 215 3.64 -4.93 -0.88
N HIS A 216 4.68 -5.67 -1.18
CA HIS A 216 4.58 -7.02 -1.73
C HIS A 216 4.81 -8.11 -0.66
N ASP A 217 5.15 -7.71 0.57
CA ASP A 217 5.50 -8.62 1.67
C ASP A 217 4.31 -8.80 2.63
N MET A 218 3.67 -9.98 2.57
CA MET A 218 2.57 -10.34 3.46
C MET A 218 3.01 -10.45 4.93
N GLY A 219 4.28 -10.80 5.20
CA GLY A 219 4.80 -10.91 6.57
C GLY A 219 4.83 -9.55 7.27
N VAL A 220 5.12 -8.48 6.53
CA VAL A 220 5.07 -7.09 7.02
C VAL A 220 3.64 -6.69 7.39
N VAL A 221 2.69 -7.04 6.54
CA VAL A 221 1.28 -6.63 6.67
C VAL A 221 0.62 -7.22 7.90
N ALA A 222 1.00 -8.44 8.29
CA ALA A 222 0.44 -9.14 9.45
C ALA A 222 0.51 -8.34 10.76
N ASN A 223 1.51 -7.46 10.89
CA ASN A 223 1.75 -6.67 12.11
C ASN A 223 1.27 -5.21 12.01
N MET A 224 0.76 -4.80 10.87
CA MET A 224 0.45 -3.38 10.62
C MET A 224 -0.98 -3.11 10.19
N ALA A 225 -1.59 -4.06 9.46
CA ALA A 225 -2.85 -3.81 8.79
C ALA A 225 -4.07 -4.15 9.64
N ASP A 226 -5.04 -3.27 9.63
CA ASP A 226 -6.40 -3.55 10.14
C ASP A 226 -7.21 -4.28 9.04
N ARG A 227 -7.06 -3.86 7.77
CA ARG A 227 -7.68 -4.47 6.60
C ARG A 227 -6.68 -4.59 5.46
N ILE A 228 -6.92 -5.56 4.58
CA ILE A 228 -6.04 -5.89 3.46
C ILE A 228 -6.83 -5.93 2.16
N ALA A 229 -6.30 -5.26 1.13
CA ALA A 229 -6.73 -5.38 -0.25
C ALA A 229 -5.63 -6.11 -1.03
N VAL A 230 -5.92 -7.32 -1.50
CA VAL A 230 -5.01 -8.11 -2.34
C VAL A 230 -5.21 -7.70 -3.79
N MET A 231 -4.16 -7.18 -4.42
CA MET A 231 -4.23 -6.60 -5.76
C MET A 231 -3.44 -7.44 -6.76
N TYR A 232 -4.08 -7.84 -7.86
CA TYR A 232 -3.47 -8.57 -8.96
C TYR A 232 -3.90 -7.99 -10.31
N ALA A 233 -2.95 -7.78 -11.23
CA ALA A 233 -3.22 -7.32 -12.60
C ALA A 233 -4.23 -6.14 -12.69
N GLY A 234 -4.07 -5.15 -11.82
CA GLY A 234 -4.89 -3.94 -11.79
C GLY A 234 -6.25 -4.06 -11.09
N LYS A 235 -6.56 -5.20 -10.48
CA LYS A 235 -7.81 -5.43 -9.74
C LYS A 235 -7.58 -5.81 -8.29
N ILE A 236 -8.51 -5.49 -7.41
CA ILE A 236 -8.59 -6.07 -6.07
C ILE A 236 -9.29 -7.42 -6.23
N VAL A 237 -8.55 -8.49 -5.95
CA VAL A 237 -9.03 -9.87 -6.10
C VAL A 237 -9.55 -10.46 -4.79
N GLU A 238 -9.07 -9.94 -3.65
CA GLU A 238 -9.58 -10.29 -2.34
C GLU A 238 -9.46 -9.09 -1.40
N TYR A 239 -10.40 -8.92 -0.48
CA TYR A 239 -10.49 -7.78 0.42
C TYR A 239 -11.18 -8.18 1.72
N GLY A 240 -10.56 -7.86 2.86
CA GLY A 240 -11.12 -8.24 4.16
C GLY A 240 -10.34 -7.63 5.32
N THR A 241 -10.71 -7.99 6.54
CA THR A 241 -9.87 -7.73 7.72
C THR A 241 -8.57 -8.52 7.63
N ALA A 242 -7.54 -8.10 8.35
CA ALA A 242 -6.29 -8.85 8.39
C ALA A 242 -6.53 -10.32 8.80
N ASP A 243 -7.36 -10.55 9.82
CA ASP A 243 -7.71 -11.90 10.28
C ASP A 243 -8.40 -12.73 9.20
N GLU A 244 -9.34 -12.16 8.45
CA GLU A 244 -10.02 -12.86 7.36
C GLU A 244 -9.03 -13.28 6.26
N ILE A 245 -8.14 -12.37 5.86
CA ILE A 245 -7.15 -12.64 4.80
C ILE A 245 -6.09 -13.66 5.25
N PHE A 246 -5.65 -13.61 6.52
CA PHE A 246 -4.63 -14.54 7.02
C PHE A 246 -5.20 -15.90 7.44
N TYR A 247 -6.41 -15.95 8.01
CA TYR A 247 -6.98 -17.16 8.58
C TYR A 247 -8.10 -17.80 7.77
N GLN A 248 -8.68 -17.07 6.81
CA GLN A 248 -9.76 -17.53 5.96
C GLN A 248 -9.60 -17.07 4.50
N PRO A 249 -8.38 -17.14 3.92
CA PRO A 249 -8.16 -16.67 2.56
C PRO A 249 -8.99 -17.49 1.56
N ALA A 250 -9.60 -16.81 0.60
CA ALA A 250 -10.54 -17.44 -0.33
C ALA A 250 -10.03 -17.45 -1.78
N HIS A 251 -9.19 -16.49 -2.17
CA HIS A 251 -8.68 -16.39 -3.53
C HIS A 251 -7.39 -17.22 -3.71
N PRO A 252 -7.24 -18.03 -4.78
CA PRO A 252 -6.03 -18.81 -5.03
C PRO A 252 -4.73 -18.00 -5.10
N TYR A 253 -4.79 -16.74 -5.55
CA TYR A 253 -3.62 -15.86 -5.52
C TYR A 253 -3.21 -15.49 -4.09
N THR A 254 -4.17 -15.25 -3.20
CA THR A 254 -3.89 -15.02 -1.78
C THR A 254 -3.26 -16.25 -1.13
N TRP A 255 -3.74 -17.45 -1.48
CA TRP A 255 -3.11 -18.69 -1.02
C TRP A 255 -1.64 -18.77 -1.46
N ALA A 256 -1.37 -18.43 -2.72
CA ALA A 256 -0.01 -18.43 -3.25
C ALA A 256 0.90 -17.39 -2.58
N LEU A 257 0.38 -16.19 -2.30
CA LEU A 257 1.11 -15.17 -1.52
C LEU A 257 1.41 -15.65 -0.10
N LEU A 258 0.44 -16.25 0.58
CA LEU A 258 0.63 -16.80 1.93
C LEU A 258 1.60 -17.98 1.92
N ALA A 259 1.59 -18.83 0.90
CA ALA A 259 2.53 -19.94 0.74
C ALA A 259 3.97 -19.46 0.54
N SER A 260 4.18 -18.27 -0.03
CA SER A 260 5.51 -17.72 -0.31
C SER A 260 6.16 -17.00 0.89
N ILE A 261 5.45 -16.79 2.01
CA ILE A 261 6.05 -16.19 3.21
C ILE A 261 7.13 -17.13 3.78
N PRO A 262 8.37 -16.67 4.04
CA PRO A 262 9.39 -17.48 4.70
C PRO A 262 8.93 -17.91 6.11
N ASP A 263 9.06 -19.20 6.40
CA ASP A 263 8.83 -19.74 7.75
C ASP A 263 10.18 -20.26 8.28
N LEU A 264 10.62 -19.72 9.43
CA LEU A 264 11.92 -20.08 10.02
C LEU A 264 11.99 -21.55 10.49
N ASP A 265 10.84 -22.17 10.74
CA ASP A 265 10.74 -23.52 11.30
C ASP A 265 10.52 -24.61 10.25
N THR A 266 10.24 -24.24 9.01
CA THR A 266 10.02 -25.23 7.93
C THR A 266 11.28 -25.40 7.07
N LYS A 267 11.74 -26.65 6.96
CA LYS A 267 12.76 -27.07 5.96
C LYS A 267 12.17 -27.23 4.56
N GLU A 268 10.89 -26.91 4.39
CA GLU A 268 10.20 -27.04 3.11
C GLU A 268 10.65 -25.92 2.15
N LYS A 269 10.77 -26.31 0.89
CA LYS A 269 11.12 -25.39 -0.18
C LYS A 269 9.98 -24.38 -0.34
N LEU A 270 10.29 -23.08 -0.26
CA LEU A 270 9.33 -22.04 -0.54
C LEU A 270 8.69 -22.26 -1.92
N GLU A 271 7.38 -22.29 -1.96
CA GLU A 271 6.65 -22.34 -3.22
C GLU A 271 6.63 -20.94 -3.85
N SER A 272 7.25 -20.80 -5.00
CA SER A 272 7.13 -19.60 -5.80
C SER A 272 5.85 -19.64 -6.63
N ILE A 273 5.19 -18.52 -6.81
CA ILE A 273 4.02 -18.41 -7.68
C ILE A 273 4.48 -18.69 -9.12
N PRO A 274 3.94 -19.72 -9.80
CA PRO A 274 4.42 -20.11 -11.13
C PRO A 274 4.10 -19.05 -12.18
N GLY A 275 4.92 -18.98 -13.24
CA GLY A 275 4.71 -18.11 -14.38
C GLY A 275 4.94 -16.62 -14.08
N THR A 276 4.47 -15.78 -14.96
CA THR A 276 4.58 -14.30 -14.88
C THR A 276 3.21 -13.65 -14.94
N PRO A 277 3.01 -12.48 -14.30
CA PRO A 277 1.79 -11.70 -14.47
C PRO A 277 1.49 -11.40 -15.94
N PRO A 278 0.20 -11.26 -16.32
CA PRO A 278 -0.18 -11.02 -17.71
C PRO A 278 0.29 -9.65 -18.18
N ASN A 279 0.52 -9.55 -19.49
CA ASN A 279 0.79 -8.25 -20.11
C ASN A 279 -0.50 -7.41 -20.18
N MET A 280 -0.53 -6.32 -19.45
CA MET A 280 -1.71 -5.45 -19.34
C MET A 280 -1.90 -4.51 -20.57
N LEU A 281 -1.07 -4.62 -21.58
CA LEU A 281 -1.36 -4.09 -22.93
C LEU A 281 -2.51 -4.88 -23.58
N PHE A 282 -2.56 -6.21 -23.30
CA PHE A 282 -3.58 -7.14 -23.78
C PHE A 282 -4.17 -7.89 -22.58
N PRO A 283 -4.99 -7.22 -21.76
CA PRO A 283 -5.55 -7.86 -20.57
C PRO A 283 -6.38 -9.09 -20.96
N PRO A 284 -6.28 -10.18 -20.20
CA PRO A 284 -7.07 -11.38 -20.46
C PRO A 284 -8.57 -11.08 -20.38
N LYS A 285 -9.38 -11.87 -21.10
CA LYS A 285 -10.83 -11.73 -21.13
C LYS A 285 -11.47 -12.19 -19.82
N GLY A 286 -10.92 -13.27 -19.24
CA GLY A 286 -11.37 -13.86 -17.99
C GLY A 286 -10.51 -13.41 -16.79
N ASP A 287 -10.43 -14.28 -15.76
CA ASP A 287 -9.60 -14.07 -14.59
C ASP A 287 -8.13 -13.93 -14.98
N ALA A 288 -7.53 -12.81 -14.62
CA ALA A 288 -6.13 -12.54 -14.92
C ALA A 288 -5.16 -13.53 -14.25
N PHE A 289 -5.59 -14.18 -13.16
CA PHE A 289 -4.79 -15.19 -12.46
C PHE A 289 -4.97 -16.61 -13.03
N ALA A 290 -5.99 -16.87 -13.85
CA ALA A 290 -6.29 -18.20 -14.39
C ALA A 290 -5.08 -18.98 -14.96
N PRO A 291 -4.18 -18.36 -15.76
CA PRO A 291 -3.00 -19.10 -16.29
C PRO A 291 -1.99 -19.56 -15.23
N ARG A 292 -2.06 -19.01 -14.02
CA ARG A 292 -1.18 -19.30 -12.88
C ARG A 292 -1.89 -20.05 -11.75
N ASN A 293 -3.20 -20.23 -11.90
CA ASN A 293 -4.07 -20.85 -10.91
C ASN A 293 -4.17 -22.35 -11.15
N ALA A 294 -3.63 -23.16 -10.24
CA ALA A 294 -3.73 -24.61 -10.33
C ALA A 294 -5.18 -25.16 -10.22
N TYR A 295 -6.11 -24.32 -9.77
CA TYR A 295 -7.53 -24.65 -9.58
C TYR A 295 -8.41 -24.00 -10.66
N ALA A 296 -7.83 -23.42 -11.72
CA ALA A 296 -8.59 -22.74 -12.77
C ALA A 296 -9.58 -23.67 -13.46
N MET A 297 -10.78 -23.20 -13.65
CA MET A 297 -11.84 -23.82 -14.42
C MET A 297 -11.93 -23.18 -15.81
N ALA A 298 -12.63 -23.81 -16.75
CA ALA A 298 -12.80 -23.28 -18.12
C ALA A 298 -13.35 -21.83 -18.11
N ILE A 299 -14.30 -21.55 -17.22
CA ILE A 299 -14.92 -20.22 -17.10
C ILE A 299 -13.91 -19.12 -16.70
N ASP A 300 -12.88 -19.46 -15.91
CA ASP A 300 -11.84 -18.51 -15.53
C ASP A 300 -11.10 -17.91 -16.73
N PHE A 301 -11.04 -18.63 -17.87
CA PHE A 301 -10.42 -18.13 -19.09
C PHE A 301 -11.37 -17.33 -19.98
N GLU A 302 -12.67 -17.41 -19.74
CA GLU A 302 -13.71 -16.80 -20.58
C GLU A 302 -14.33 -15.54 -19.96
N GLU A 303 -14.55 -15.55 -18.64
CA GLU A 303 -15.25 -14.50 -17.92
C GLU A 303 -14.53 -14.12 -16.63
N GLU A 304 -14.49 -12.81 -16.33
CA GLU A 304 -13.98 -12.33 -15.05
C GLU A 304 -14.91 -12.73 -13.90
N PRO A 305 -14.38 -13.28 -12.80
CA PRO A 305 -15.21 -13.63 -11.66
C PRO A 305 -15.80 -12.37 -11.01
N PRO A 306 -17.08 -12.40 -10.59
CA PRO A 306 -17.65 -11.34 -9.78
C PRO A 306 -17.01 -11.36 -8.38
N LEU A 307 -17.16 -10.25 -7.68
CA LEU A 307 -16.74 -10.15 -6.28
C LEU A 307 -17.80 -10.81 -5.39
N PHE A 308 -17.51 -11.99 -4.87
CA PHE A 308 -18.39 -12.72 -3.94
C PHE A 308 -18.19 -12.22 -2.51
N GLN A 309 -19.27 -12.02 -1.79
CA GLN A 309 -19.24 -11.66 -0.37
C GLN A 309 -19.24 -12.93 0.49
N LEU A 310 -18.24 -13.07 1.35
CA LEU A 310 -18.06 -14.19 2.29
C LEU A 310 -18.51 -13.83 3.71
N SER A 311 -18.26 -12.57 4.12
CA SER A 311 -18.70 -11.97 5.38
C SER A 311 -19.09 -10.52 5.15
N PRO A 312 -19.59 -9.78 6.14
CA PRO A 312 -19.84 -8.34 6.02
C PRO A 312 -18.63 -7.51 5.59
N THR A 313 -17.42 -8.02 5.82
CA THR A 313 -16.14 -7.34 5.56
C THR A 313 -15.25 -8.06 4.56
N HIS A 314 -15.53 -9.34 4.22
CA HIS A 314 -14.69 -10.19 3.38
C HIS A 314 -15.30 -10.44 2.01
N TYR A 315 -14.54 -10.15 0.97
CA TYR A 315 -14.94 -10.31 -0.43
C TYR A 315 -13.79 -10.94 -1.23
N ALA A 316 -14.11 -11.84 -2.17
CA ALA A 316 -13.13 -12.42 -3.08
C ALA A 316 -13.71 -12.61 -4.49
N ALA A 317 -12.88 -12.32 -5.50
CA ALA A 317 -13.22 -12.43 -6.92
C ALA A 317 -12.67 -13.73 -7.50
N THR A 318 -13.34 -14.86 -7.25
CA THR A 318 -12.96 -16.17 -7.78
C THR A 318 -14.19 -17.02 -8.07
N TRP A 319 -14.21 -17.69 -9.22
CA TRP A 319 -15.29 -18.62 -9.57
C TRP A 319 -15.37 -19.86 -8.66
N LEU A 320 -14.33 -20.14 -7.87
CA LEU A 320 -14.36 -21.20 -6.86
C LEU A 320 -15.41 -20.98 -5.76
N LEU A 321 -15.90 -19.76 -5.60
CA LEU A 321 -16.98 -19.41 -4.66
C LEU A 321 -18.37 -19.55 -5.27
N HIS A 322 -18.48 -19.83 -6.57
CA HIS A 322 -19.78 -20.05 -7.18
C HIS A 322 -20.42 -21.34 -6.63
N PRO A 323 -21.74 -21.38 -6.38
CA PRO A 323 -22.43 -22.55 -5.81
C PRO A 323 -22.23 -23.87 -6.56
N ASN A 324 -22.00 -23.82 -7.87
CA ASN A 324 -21.75 -24.97 -8.73
C ASN A 324 -20.27 -25.31 -8.91
N ALA A 325 -19.35 -24.57 -8.27
CA ALA A 325 -17.94 -24.86 -8.37
C ALA A 325 -17.55 -26.13 -7.59
N PRO A 326 -16.50 -26.83 -8.01
CA PRO A 326 -15.96 -27.93 -7.23
C PRO A 326 -15.43 -27.41 -5.89
N LYS A 327 -15.67 -28.19 -4.82
CA LYS A 327 -15.07 -27.87 -3.52
C LYS A 327 -13.57 -28.13 -3.58
N VAL A 328 -12.78 -27.11 -3.38
CA VAL A 328 -11.30 -27.18 -3.29
C VAL A 328 -10.85 -26.68 -1.93
N GLU A 329 -9.80 -27.29 -1.42
CA GLU A 329 -9.13 -26.83 -0.19
C GLU A 329 -7.87 -26.03 -0.57
N PRO A 330 -7.49 -25.02 0.23
CA PRO A 330 -6.22 -24.35 0.08
C PRO A 330 -5.05 -25.33 0.15
N PRO A 331 -3.90 -25.02 -0.46
CA PRO A 331 -2.70 -25.85 -0.37
C PRO A 331 -2.35 -26.23 1.07
N LYS A 332 -1.80 -27.44 1.29
CA LYS A 332 -1.45 -27.92 2.65
C LYS A 332 -0.57 -26.94 3.40
N ILE A 333 0.41 -26.35 2.74
CA ILE A 333 1.29 -25.34 3.33
C ILE A 333 0.50 -24.14 3.92
N VAL A 334 -0.57 -23.71 3.26
CA VAL A 334 -1.45 -22.62 3.74
C VAL A 334 -2.27 -23.10 4.93
N THR A 335 -2.90 -24.26 4.83
CA THR A 335 -3.74 -24.82 5.92
C THR A 335 -2.92 -25.12 7.17
N GLU A 336 -1.71 -25.63 7.05
CA GLU A 336 -0.80 -25.88 8.17
C GLU A 336 -0.31 -24.57 8.80
N ARG A 337 0.00 -23.57 7.98
CA ARG A 337 0.38 -22.24 8.46
C ARG A 337 -0.76 -21.58 9.24
N ILE A 338 -1.98 -21.62 8.71
CA ILE A 338 -3.17 -21.11 9.42
C ILE A 338 -3.33 -21.82 10.78
N LYS A 339 -3.18 -23.16 10.84
CA LYS A 339 -3.24 -23.90 12.10
C LYS A 339 -2.17 -23.45 13.10
N ARG A 340 -0.93 -23.28 12.64
CA ARG A 340 0.18 -22.80 13.50
C ARG A 340 -0.07 -21.39 14.02
N MET A 341 -0.48 -20.46 13.14
CA MET A 341 -0.78 -19.08 13.53
C MET A 341 -1.89 -19.02 14.59
N ARG A 342 -2.96 -19.84 14.46
CA ARG A 342 -4.01 -19.97 15.48
C ARG A 342 -3.45 -20.50 16.80
N THR A 343 -2.52 -21.46 16.76
CA THR A 343 -1.91 -22.03 17.98
C THR A 343 -0.95 -21.03 18.65
N LEU A 344 -0.21 -20.23 17.90
CA LEU A 344 0.72 -19.22 18.42
C LEU A 344 0.01 -17.94 18.86
N GLY A 345 -1.09 -17.58 18.19
CA GLY A 345 -1.92 -16.43 18.55
C GLY A 345 -2.75 -16.64 19.84
N GLY A 346 -2.66 -17.85 20.43
CA GLY A 346 -3.22 -18.24 21.71
C GLY A 346 -4.66 -17.79 21.90
N GLU A 347 -5.60 -18.71 21.75
CA GLU A 347 -6.91 -18.67 22.41
C GLU A 347 -7.22 -17.33 23.10
N ALA A 348 -7.81 -16.39 22.35
CA ALA A 348 -8.55 -15.28 22.92
C ALA A 348 -10.03 -15.57 22.83
#